data_8e0ff3a5be40decee1ced73f59209bc6
#
_entry.id   8e0ff3a5be40decee1ced73f59209bc6
#
_cell.length_a   1.000
_cell.length_b   1.000
_cell.length_c   1.000
_cell.angle_alpha   90.00
_cell.angle_beta   90.00
_cell.angle_gamma   90.00
#
_symmetry.space_group_name_H-M   'P 1'
#
loop_
_entity.id
_entity.type
_entity.pdbx_description
1 polymer ?
#
loop_
_entity_poly.entity_id
_entity_poly.type
_entity_poly.pdbx_seq_one_letter_code
_entity_poly.pdbx_strand_id
1 'polypeptide(L)'
;MFYRRRLPHLYRADQPVFLTWRLYGSLLPNRSFPAAAVSPGKAFAVLDRLLDEARTGPFYLRRATIADMVVEVIHHNAEVLGRYKLHAFAVMPNHVHVLVSPNIALPRITKALKGFTAKRANEMLARTGSPFWQEESYDHLVRDRAEWERIKFYIEQNPVRAGLVRLAGQYRWSSAGWATGRSPADQEVRPTE
;
A
#
# COMPACT_ATOMS: atom_id res chain seq x y z
N MET A 1 10.13 11.78 19.77
CA MET A 1 8.88 12.52 20.00
C MET A 1 7.96 12.15 18.85
N PHE A 2 6.95 11.30 19.10
CA PHE A 2 6.07 10.77 18.06
C PHE A 2 5.02 11.82 17.71
N TYR A 3 4.92 12.18 16.42
CA TYR A 3 3.90 13.09 15.92
C TYR A 3 2.55 12.35 15.87
N ARG A 4 1.77 12.45 16.93
CA ARG A 4 0.41 11.94 17.00
C ARG A 4 -0.50 12.98 16.35
N ARG A 5 -0.89 12.78 15.08
CA ARG A 5 -1.95 13.60 14.45
C ARG A 5 -3.26 13.40 15.21
N ARG A 6 -3.61 14.35 16.06
CA ARG A 6 -4.92 14.50 16.71
C ARG A 6 -5.77 15.50 15.92
N LEU A 7 -6.00 15.28 14.65
CA LEU A 7 -7.04 16.03 13.95
C LEU A 7 -8.22 15.07 13.73
N PRO A 8 -9.46 15.47 14.09
CA PRO A 8 -10.65 14.74 13.69
C PRO A 8 -10.69 14.80 12.15
N HIS A 9 -10.48 13.66 11.52
CA HIS A 9 -10.59 13.53 10.07
C HIS A 9 -12.08 13.55 9.72
N LEU A 10 -12.61 14.75 9.42
CA LEU A 10 -13.91 14.91 8.80
C LEU A 10 -13.78 14.50 7.33
N TYR A 11 -13.78 13.19 7.09
CA TYR A 11 -13.86 12.68 5.73
C TYR A 11 -15.28 12.93 5.22
N ARG A 12 -15.40 13.70 4.13
CA ARG A 12 -16.65 13.71 3.37
C ARG A 12 -16.79 12.32 2.73
N ALA A 13 -17.97 11.73 2.82
CA ALA A 13 -18.31 10.58 1.99
C ALA A 13 -17.94 10.91 0.54
N ASP A 14 -17.37 9.94 -0.19
CA ASP A 14 -16.95 10.04 -1.59
C ASP A 14 -15.65 10.81 -1.89
N GLN A 15 -15.01 11.47 -0.92
CA GLN A 15 -13.73 12.12 -1.18
C GLN A 15 -12.60 11.08 -1.27
N PRO A 16 -11.86 11.00 -2.40
CA PRO A 16 -10.78 10.03 -2.54
C PRO A 16 -9.66 10.26 -1.52
N VAL A 17 -9.10 9.16 -1.03
CA VAL A 17 -8.00 9.15 -0.06
C VAL A 17 -6.89 8.27 -0.58
N PHE A 18 -5.68 8.80 -0.56
CA PHE A 18 -4.46 8.03 -0.77
C PHE A 18 -3.96 7.50 0.56
N LEU A 19 -3.78 6.19 0.66
CA LEU A 19 -3.29 5.49 1.85
C LEU A 19 -1.99 4.76 1.53
N THR A 20 -1.04 4.83 2.48
CA THR A 20 0.17 4.01 2.45
C THR A 20 0.43 3.43 3.83
N TRP A 21 0.75 2.15 3.89
CA TRP A 21 1.23 1.49 5.10
C TRP A 21 2.37 0.53 4.77
N ARG A 22 3.25 0.29 5.74
CA ARG A 22 4.50 -0.44 5.54
C ARG A 22 4.69 -1.56 6.54
N LEU A 23 5.56 -2.51 6.21
CA LEU A 23 5.95 -3.57 7.13
C LEU A 23 6.64 -3.00 8.38
N TYR A 24 6.39 -3.61 9.51
CA TYR A 24 7.09 -3.30 10.76
C TYR A 24 8.59 -3.55 10.59
N GLY A 25 9.41 -2.56 10.96
CA GLY A 25 10.85 -2.64 10.80
C GLY A 25 11.40 -2.43 9.39
N SER A 26 10.57 -2.03 8.41
CA SER A 26 11.01 -1.73 7.03
C SER A 26 11.88 -0.49 6.89
N LEU A 27 11.93 0.37 7.92
CA LEU A 27 12.84 1.51 8.01
C LEU A 27 13.62 1.43 9.32
N LEU A 28 14.87 1.83 9.28
CA LEU A 28 15.73 1.88 10.47
C LEU A 28 15.19 2.89 11.48
N PRO A 29 15.26 2.60 12.80
CA PRO A 29 14.71 3.44 13.87
C PRO A 29 15.29 4.86 13.90
N ASN A 30 16.54 5.03 13.45
CA ASN A 30 17.31 6.29 13.57
C ASN A 30 17.18 7.22 12.35
N ARG A 31 16.36 6.91 11.37
CA ARG A 31 16.02 7.87 10.31
C ARG A 31 14.87 8.75 10.79
N SER A 32 15.21 9.74 11.60
CA SER A 32 14.30 10.82 11.96
C SER A 32 13.96 11.62 10.70
N PHE A 33 12.66 11.80 10.46
CA PHE A 33 12.21 12.75 9.44
C PHE A 33 12.68 14.13 9.80
N PRO A 34 13.07 14.98 8.84
CA PRO A 34 13.19 16.40 9.09
C PRO A 34 11.79 16.95 9.39
N ALA A 35 11.42 16.90 10.67
CA ALA A 35 10.04 17.07 11.14
C ALA A 35 9.53 18.53 11.03
N ALA A 36 10.37 19.51 10.79
CA ALA A 36 10.02 20.91 11.01
C ALA A 36 9.95 21.79 9.74
N ALA A 37 10.45 21.37 8.59
CA ALA A 37 10.62 22.27 7.44
C ALA A 37 10.02 21.75 6.12
N VAL A 38 9.33 20.60 6.10
CA VAL A 38 8.90 19.95 4.84
C VAL A 38 7.39 19.71 4.88
N SER A 39 6.69 20.11 3.79
CA SER A 39 5.26 19.81 3.66
C SER A 39 4.99 18.30 3.77
N PRO A 40 3.80 17.89 4.27
CA PRO A 40 3.45 16.47 4.41
C PRO A 40 3.67 15.62 3.15
N GLY A 41 3.40 16.18 1.97
CA GLY A 41 3.64 15.49 0.69
C GLY A 41 5.11 15.31 0.36
N LYS A 42 5.98 16.28 0.69
CA LYS A 42 7.43 16.13 0.51
C LYS A 42 8.00 15.11 1.51
N ALA A 43 7.53 15.12 2.75
CA ALA A 43 7.93 14.14 3.76
C ALA A 43 7.53 12.71 3.34
N PHE A 44 6.33 12.56 2.79
CA PHE A 44 5.88 11.29 2.22
C PHE A 44 6.77 10.82 1.07
N ALA A 45 7.07 11.69 0.09
CA ALA A 45 7.92 11.31 -1.06
C ALA A 45 9.32 10.85 -0.64
N VAL A 46 9.89 11.47 0.40
CA VAL A 46 11.18 11.02 0.97
C VAL A 46 11.04 9.65 1.63
N LEU A 47 9.97 9.44 2.41
CA LEU A 47 9.72 8.15 3.07
C LEU A 47 9.57 7.03 2.05
N ASP A 48 8.77 7.27 1.02
CA ASP A 48 8.46 6.30 -0.02
C ASP A 48 9.73 5.92 -0.80
N ARG A 49 10.52 6.91 -1.19
CA ARG A 49 11.81 6.67 -1.81
C ARG A 49 12.74 5.81 -0.93
N LEU A 50 12.77 6.04 0.38
CA LEU A 50 13.55 5.23 1.32
C LEU A 50 13.06 3.79 1.41
N LEU A 51 11.74 3.55 1.25
CA LEU A 51 11.17 2.21 1.19
C LEU A 51 11.51 1.50 -0.13
N ASP A 52 11.49 2.22 -1.25
CA ASP A 52 11.86 1.71 -2.57
C ASP A 52 13.35 1.36 -2.66
N GLU A 53 14.21 2.21 -2.10
CA GLU A 53 15.67 2.04 -2.08
C GLU A 53 16.15 1.09 -0.96
N ALA A 54 15.27 0.61 -0.08
CA ALA A 54 15.64 -0.25 1.03
C ALA A 54 16.25 -1.57 0.53
N ARG A 55 17.49 -1.86 0.97
CA ARG A 55 18.21 -3.10 0.68
C ARG A 55 18.18 -4.07 1.85
N THR A 56 17.80 -3.63 3.02
CA THR A 56 17.72 -4.39 4.27
C THR A 56 16.36 -4.20 4.91
N GLY A 57 15.91 -5.17 5.69
CA GLY A 57 14.63 -5.15 6.39
C GLY A 57 13.69 -6.25 5.93
N PRO A 58 12.44 -6.26 6.43
CA PRO A 58 11.45 -7.23 6.02
C PRO A 58 10.92 -6.92 4.62
N PHE A 59 10.95 -7.94 3.76
CA PHE A 59 10.39 -7.91 2.40
C PHE A 59 9.37 -9.03 2.21
N TYR A 60 8.51 -9.26 3.20
CA TYR A 60 7.57 -10.39 3.18
C TYR A 60 6.62 -10.36 2.00
N LEU A 61 6.33 -9.16 1.46
CA LEU A 61 5.45 -8.99 0.31
C LEU A 61 6.13 -9.36 -1.04
N ARG A 62 7.42 -9.72 -1.04
CA ARG A 62 8.05 -10.37 -2.20
C ARG A 62 7.58 -11.81 -2.39
N ARG A 63 7.06 -12.45 -1.34
CA ARG A 63 6.49 -13.79 -1.46
C ARG A 63 5.16 -13.69 -2.19
N ALA A 64 5.06 -14.33 -3.35
CA ALA A 64 3.87 -14.29 -4.19
C ALA A 64 2.59 -14.61 -3.40
N THR A 65 2.61 -15.68 -2.60
CA THR A 65 1.47 -16.10 -1.77
C THR A 65 0.98 -15.02 -0.80
N ILE A 66 1.90 -14.22 -0.23
CA ILE A 66 1.53 -13.13 0.70
C ILE A 66 1.02 -11.93 -0.08
N ALA A 67 1.68 -11.57 -1.20
CA ALA A 67 1.24 -10.46 -2.04
C ALA A 67 -0.13 -10.75 -2.66
N ASP A 68 -0.37 -11.96 -3.17
CA ASP A 68 -1.66 -12.40 -3.70
C ASP A 68 -2.76 -12.27 -2.65
N MET A 69 -2.54 -12.79 -1.44
CA MET A 69 -3.48 -12.65 -0.32
C MET A 69 -3.79 -11.18 0.00
N VAL A 70 -2.79 -10.29 -0.01
CA VAL A 70 -3.02 -8.86 0.23
C VAL A 70 -3.87 -8.24 -0.89
N VAL A 71 -3.59 -8.56 -2.15
CA VAL A 71 -4.40 -8.10 -3.31
C VAL A 71 -5.83 -8.59 -3.21
N GLU A 72 -6.04 -9.88 -2.92
CA GLU A 72 -7.38 -10.47 -2.73
C GLU A 72 -8.16 -9.75 -1.63
N VAL A 73 -7.51 -9.44 -0.50
CA VAL A 73 -8.15 -8.72 0.62
C VAL A 73 -8.53 -7.29 0.21
N ILE A 74 -7.68 -6.59 -0.57
CA ILE A 74 -8.00 -5.26 -1.10
C ILE A 74 -9.25 -5.33 -1.98
N HIS A 75 -9.30 -6.27 -2.94
CA HIS A 75 -10.44 -6.44 -3.83
C HIS A 75 -11.70 -6.90 -3.09
N HIS A 76 -11.60 -7.88 -2.20
CA HIS A 76 -12.74 -8.36 -1.40
C HIS A 76 -13.39 -7.23 -0.58
N ASN A 77 -12.59 -6.35 0.02
CA ASN A 77 -13.12 -5.20 0.76
C ASN A 77 -13.81 -4.17 -0.14
N ALA A 78 -13.37 -4.01 -1.39
CA ALA A 78 -13.98 -3.11 -2.36
C ALA A 78 -15.25 -3.72 -2.99
N GLU A 79 -15.16 -4.93 -3.53
CA GLU A 79 -16.13 -5.51 -4.45
C GLU A 79 -17.21 -6.31 -3.71
N VAL A 80 -16.84 -7.03 -2.64
CA VAL A 80 -17.77 -7.88 -1.89
C VAL A 80 -18.35 -7.14 -0.68
N LEU A 81 -17.49 -6.48 0.10
CA LEU A 81 -17.92 -5.80 1.32
C LEU A 81 -18.36 -4.35 1.08
N GLY A 82 -18.12 -3.79 -0.10
CA GLY A 82 -18.52 -2.42 -0.48
C GLY A 82 -17.97 -1.33 0.45
N ARG A 83 -16.84 -1.58 1.13
CA ARG A 83 -16.29 -0.64 2.12
C ARG A 83 -15.70 0.62 1.51
N TYR A 84 -15.28 0.54 0.24
CA TYR A 84 -14.75 1.64 -0.53
C TYR A 84 -14.81 1.31 -2.03
N LYS A 85 -14.75 2.35 -2.86
CA LYS A 85 -14.44 2.22 -4.28
C LYS A 85 -12.93 2.23 -4.46
N LEU A 86 -12.36 1.18 -5.06
CA LEU A 86 -10.93 1.09 -5.36
C LEU A 86 -10.63 1.80 -6.67
N HIS A 87 -9.60 2.66 -6.70
CA HIS A 87 -9.18 3.40 -7.90
C HIS A 87 -7.80 2.97 -8.40
N ALA A 88 -6.87 2.74 -7.48
CA ALA A 88 -5.54 2.24 -7.79
C ALA A 88 -4.93 1.55 -6.57
N PHE A 89 -4.01 0.62 -6.80
CA PHE A 89 -3.21 -0.01 -5.76
C PHE A 89 -1.85 -0.49 -6.28
N ALA A 90 -0.90 -0.65 -5.38
CA ALA A 90 0.35 -1.37 -5.60
C ALA A 90 0.80 -2.03 -4.28
N VAL A 91 1.03 -3.34 -4.31
CA VAL A 91 1.61 -4.10 -3.21
C VAL A 91 3.11 -4.23 -3.47
N MET A 92 3.89 -3.33 -2.88
CA MET A 92 5.35 -3.28 -3.02
C MET A 92 6.02 -4.27 -2.07
N PRO A 93 7.32 -4.59 -2.22
CA PRO A 93 8.02 -5.59 -1.39
C PRO A 93 7.90 -5.42 0.12
N ASN A 94 7.74 -4.19 0.62
CA ASN A 94 7.75 -3.82 2.04
C ASN A 94 6.67 -2.80 2.45
N HIS A 95 5.82 -2.35 1.53
CA HIS A 95 4.73 -1.42 1.78
C HIS A 95 3.60 -1.58 0.75
N VAL A 96 2.49 -0.91 0.99
CA VAL A 96 1.29 -0.96 0.13
C VAL A 96 0.76 0.45 -0.07
N HIS A 97 0.39 0.75 -1.31
CA HIS A 97 -0.35 1.96 -1.70
C HIS A 97 -1.75 1.61 -2.14
N VAL A 98 -2.73 2.41 -1.74
CA VAL A 98 -4.09 2.36 -2.29
C VAL A 98 -4.68 3.76 -2.45
N LEU A 99 -5.41 3.97 -3.52
CA LEU A 99 -6.26 5.14 -3.75
C LEU A 99 -7.71 4.67 -3.73
N VAL A 100 -8.49 5.16 -2.76
CA VAL A 100 -9.85 4.70 -2.52
C VAL A 100 -10.81 5.87 -2.27
N SER A 101 -12.11 5.72 -2.64
CA SER A 101 -13.18 6.55 -2.11
C SER A 101 -13.91 5.76 -1.02
N PRO A 102 -13.79 6.18 0.26
CA PRO A 102 -14.36 5.44 1.39
C PRO A 102 -15.89 5.48 1.43
N ASN A 103 -16.55 4.34 1.63
CA ASN A 103 -17.97 4.24 1.93
C ASN A 103 -18.25 4.11 3.44
N ILE A 104 -17.19 3.83 4.22
CA ILE A 104 -17.23 3.77 5.69
C ILE A 104 -16.04 4.56 6.26
N ALA A 105 -16.03 4.80 7.57
CA ALA A 105 -14.95 5.54 8.23
C ALA A 105 -13.56 4.94 7.93
N LEU A 106 -12.62 5.77 7.47
CA LEU A 106 -11.27 5.37 7.05
C LEU A 106 -10.50 4.55 8.11
N PRO A 107 -10.56 4.87 9.42
CA PRO A 107 -9.93 4.03 10.43
C PRO A 107 -10.44 2.59 10.46
N ARG A 108 -11.72 2.37 10.15
CA ARG A 108 -12.32 1.02 10.06
C ARG A 108 -11.77 0.25 8.85
N ILE A 109 -11.60 0.94 7.71
CA ILE A 109 -10.99 0.37 6.49
C ILE A 109 -9.55 -0.05 6.80
N THR A 110 -8.74 0.88 7.31
CA THR A 110 -7.32 0.65 7.62
C THR A 110 -7.15 -0.49 8.64
N LYS A 111 -7.96 -0.49 9.71
CA LYS A 111 -7.94 -1.55 10.72
C LYS A 111 -8.30 -2.91 10.12
N ALA A 112 -9.31 -2.97 9.26
CA ALA A 112 -9.74 -4.22 8.63
C ALA A 112 -8.66 -4.78 7.68
N LEU A 113 -8.11 -3.94 6.79
CA LEU A 113 -7.07 -4.33 5.84
C LEU A 113 -5.81 -4.80 6.59
N LYS A 114 -5.27 -3.98 7.49
CA LYS A 114 -4.05 -4.31 8.22
C LYS A 114 -4.25 -5.48 9.19
N GLY A 115 -5.35 -5.52 9.92
CA GLY A 115 -5.60 -6.58 10.91
C GLY A 115 -5.74 -7.95 10.28
N PHE A 116 -6.55 -8.07 9.22
CA PHE A 116 -6.75 -9.34 8.54
C PHE A 116 -5.48 -9.82 7.85
N THR A 117 -4.83 -8.96 7.05
CA THR A 117 -3.61 -9.33 6.31
C THR A 117 -2.45 -9.63 7.23
N ALA A 118 -2.30 -8.93 8.37
CA ALA A 118 -1.28 -9.25 9.37
C ALA A 118 -1.48 -10.64 9.97
N LYS A 119 -2.72 -10.98 10.35
CA LYS A 119 -3.05 -12.31 10.91
C LYS A 119 -2.70 -13.40 9.90
N ARG A 120 -3.22 -13.31 8.67
CA ARG A 120 -3.01 -14.31 7.62
C ARG A 120 -1.53 -14.43 7.23
N ALA A 121 -0.83 -13.31 7.04
CA ALA A 121 0.58 -13.32 6.70
C ALA A 121 1.43 -13.94 7.83
N ASN A 122 1.13 -13.64 9.09
CA ASN A 122 1.85 -14.25 10.23
C ASN A 122 1.59 -15.75 10.35
N GLU A 123 0.38 -16.23 10.06
CA GLU A 123 0.07 -17.67 9.96
C GLU A 123 0.93 -18.32 8.87
N MET A 124 0.98 -17.75 7.65
CA MET A 124 1.76 -18.25 6.51
C MET A 124 3.27 -18.22 6.76
N LEU A 125 3.74 -17.31 7.62
CA LEU A 125 5.15 -17.14 7.98
C LEU A 125 5.54 -17.88 9.26
N ALA A 126 4.64 -18.61 9.92
CA ALA A 126 4.81 -19.21 11.24
C ALA A 126 5.31 -18.20 12.30
N ARG A 127 4.73 -16.97 12.30
CA ARG A 127 5.10 -15.83 13.15
C ARG A 127 3.92 -15.27 13.94
N THR A 128 2.96 -16.08 14.29
CA THR A 128 1.78 -15.66 15.06
C THR A 128 2.20 -14.88 16.30
N GLY A 129 1.51 -13.75 16.55
CA GLY A 129 1.81 -12.84 17.67
C GLY A 129 2.89 -11.78 17.37
N SER A 130 3.60 -11.88 16.25
CA SER A 130 4.62 -10.88 15.88
C SER A 130 3.99 -9.65 15.19
N PRO A 131 4.57 -8.44 15.34
CA PRO A 131 4.17 -7.29 14.53
C PRO A 131 4.42 -7.56 13.04
N PHE A 132 3.42 -7.30 12.20
CA PHE A 132 3.55 -7.43 10.75
C PHE A 132 3.58 -6.06 10.06
N TRP A 133 2.60 -5.19 10.36
CA TRP A 133 2.55 -3.83 9.85
C TRP A 133 3.05 -2.84 10.90
N GLN A 134 3.69 -1.77 10.44
CA GLN A 134 3.93 -0.60 11.28
C GLN A 134 2.59 -0.03 11.73
N GLU A 135 2.49 0.46 12.97
CA GLU A 135 1.22 0.96 13.51
C GLU A 135 0.68 2.13 12.70
N GLU A 136 1.53 3.11 12.42
CA GLU A 136 1.17 4.30 11.65
C GLU A 136 0.95 3.97 10.18
N SER A 137 0.05 4.71 9.56
CA SER A 137 -0.20 4.76 8.13
C SER A 137 -0.15 6.22 7.68
N TYR A 138 0.26 6.45 6.44
CA TYR A 138 0.11 7.75 5.80
C TYR A 138 -1.24 7.80 5.12
N ASP A 139 -1.98 8.91 5.31
CA ASP A 139 -3.21 9.21 4.61
C ASP A 139 -3.18 10.63 4.06
N HIS A 140 -3.72 10.83 2.87
CA HIS A 140 -3.82 12.11 2.20
C HIS A 140 -5.15 12.23 1.48
N LEU A 141 -5.92 13.26 1.81
CA LEU A 141 -7.16 13.59 1.12
C LEU A 141 -6.86 14.20 -0.25
N VAL A 142 -7.42 13.62 -1.29
CA VAL A 142 -7.26 14.11 -2.66
C VAL A 142 -8.17 15.33 -2.86
N ARG A 143 -7.59 16.45 -3.30
CA ARG A 143 -8.27 17.75 -3.34
C ARG A 143 -9.02 17.98 -4.63
N ASP A 144 -8.47 17.49 -5.75
CA ASP A 144 -9.02 17.75 -7.08
C ASP A 144 -8.72 16.61 -8.06
N ARG A 145 -9.28 16.69 -9.25
CA ARG A 145 -9.11 15.70 -10.31
C ARG A 145 -7.66 15.60 -10.78
N ALA A 146 -6.94 16.69 -10.87
CA ALA A 146 -5.56 16.69 -11.32
C ALA A 146 -4.64 15.99 -10.30
N GLU A 147 -4.90 16.19 -9.01
CA GLU A 147 -4.20 15.47 -7.95
C GLU A 147 -4.53 13.97 -7.94
N TRP A 148 -5.80 13.62 -8.18
CA TRP A 148 -6.25 12.23 -8.30
C TRP A 148 -5.50 11.50 -9.43
N GLU A 149 -5.42 12.09 -10.62
CA GLU A 149 -4.69 11.52 -11.76
C GLU A 149 -3.19 11.36 -11.45
N ARG A 150 -2.57 12.35 -10.81
CA ARG A 150 -1.15 12.28 -10.40
C ARG A 150 -0.91 11.16 -9.40
N ILE A 151 -1.77 11.00 -8.40
CA ILE A 151 -1.63 9.96 -7.37
C ILE A 151 -1.87 8.58 -7.99
N LYS A 152 -2.90 8.43 -8.84
CA LYS A 152 -3.15 7.18 -9.56
C LYS A 152 -1.93 6.77 -10.38
N PHE A 153 -1.43 7.67 -11.21
CA PHE A 153 -0.22 7.46 -12.02
C PHE A 153 0.99 7.12 -11.14
N TYR A 154 1.17 7.85 -10.04
CA TYR A 154 2.23 7.61 -9.09
C TYR A 154 2.20 6.18 -8.53
N ILE A 155 1.04 5.69 -8.09
CA ILE A 155 0.85 4.33 -7.56
C ILE A 155 1.19 3.29 -8.63
N GLU A 156 0.67 3.47 -9.85
CA GLU A 156 0.84 2.52 -10.95
C GLU A 156 2.29 2.48 -11.48
N GLN A 157 3.01 3.60 -11.42
CA GLN A 157 4.42 3.70 -11.82
C GLN A 157 5.42 3.35 -10.70
N ASN A 158 4.94 3.16 -9.47
CA ASN A 158 5.82 2.87 -8.33
C ASN A 158 6.70 1.62 -8.56
N PRO A 159 6.19 0.47 -9.07
CA PRO A 159 7.01 -0.70 -9.36
C PRO A 159 8.11 -0.45 -10.42
N VAL A 160 7.85 0.41 -11.39
CA VAL A 160 8.85 0.81 -12.40
C VAL A 160 9.93 1.68 -11.77
N ARG A 161 9.55 2.67 -10.95
CA ARG A 161 10.46 3.55 -10.22
C ARG A 161 11.36 2.79 -9.25
N ALA A 162 10.81 1.77 -8.60
CA ALA A 162 11.56 0.87 -7.72
C ALA A 162 12.43 -0.16 -8.48
N GLY A 163 12.42 -0.16 -9.81
CA GLY A 163 13.20 -1.08 -10.64
C GLY A 163 12.74 -2.54 -10.60
N LEU A 164 11.49 -2.79 -10.16
CA LEU A 164 10.94 -4.16 -10.07
C LEU A 164 10.50 -4.70 -11.43
N VAL A 165 10.06 -3.82 -12.32
CA VAL A 165 9.62 -4.12 -13.70
C VAL A 165 10.01 -2.97 -14.63
N ARG A 166 9.99 -3.22 -15.95
CA ARG A 166 10.25 -2.17 -16.97
C ARG A 166 8.99 -1.39 -17.33
N LEU A 167 7.83 -2.03 -17.32
CA LEU A 167 6.53 -1.43 -17.65
C LEU A 167 5.55 -1.71 -16.52
N ALA A 168 4.72 -0.73 -16.16
CA ALA A 168 3.77 -0.83 -15.05
C ALA A 168 2.83 -2.05 -15.16
N GLY A 169 2.33 -2.33 -16.37
CA GLY A 169 1.46 -3.48 -16.65
C GLY A 169 2.12 -4.87 -16.46
N GLN A 170 3.44 -4.93 -16.26
CA GLN A 170 4.15 -6.17 -15.95
C GLN A 170 4.11 -6.53 -14.45
N TYR A 171 3.72 -5.57 -13.60
CA TYR A 171 3.69 -5.80 -12.16
C TYR A 171 2.32 -6.29 -11.71
N ARG A 172 2.18 -7.61 -11.55
CA ARG A 172 0.90 -8.28 -11.27
C ARG A 172 0.19 -7.84 -9.98
N TRP A 173 0.92 -7.29 -9.02
CA TRP A 173 0.40 -6.84 -7.74
C TRP A 173 0.10 -5.33 -7.72
N SER A 174 -0.33 -4.79 -8.85
CA SER A 174 -0.78 -3.41 -8.99
C SER A 174 -2.00 -3.29 -9.88
N SER A 175 -2.73 -2.18 -9.77
CA SER A 175 -3.88 -1.88 -10.65
C SER A 175 -3.49 -1.82 -12.12
N ALA A 176 -2.28 -1.38 -12.47
CA ALA A 176 -1.79 -1.38 -13.85
C ALA A 176 -1.64 -2.80 -14.42
N GLY A 177 -1.13 -3.75 -13.64
CA GLY A 177 -1.04 -5.16 -14.02
C GLY A 177 -2.41 -5.85 -14.04
N TRP A 178 -3.28 -5.49 -13.11
CA TRP A 178 -4.65 -6.02 -13.02
C TRP A 178 -5.50 -5.60 -14.22
N ALA A 179 -5.41 -4.34 -14.66
CA ALA A 179 -6.15 -3.81 -15.80
C ALA A 179 -5.80 -4.48 -17.14
N THR A 180 -4.65 -5.15 -17.25
CA THR A 180 -4.24 -5.91 -18.44
C THR A 180 -4.82 -7.32 -18.50
N GLY A 181 -5.79 -7.67 -17.64
CA GLY A 181 -6.49 -8.95 -17.64
C GLY A 181 -5.68 -10.14 -17.12
N ARG A 182 -4.56 -9.88 -16.46
CA ARG A 182 -3.73 -10.91 -15.82
C ARG A 182 -4.12 -11.07 -14.37
N SER A 183 -5.17 -11.84 -14.12
CA SER A 183 -5.47 -12.36 -12.77
C SER A 183 -4.27 -13.13 -12.22
N PRO A 184 -4.03 -13.14 -10.89
CA PRO A 184 -3.02 -14.00 -10.27
C PRO A 184 -3.11 -15.48 -10.69
N ALA A 185 -4.31 -15.96 -10.96
CA ALA A 185 -4.57 -17.33 -11.42
C ALA A 185 -4.08 -17.62 -12.85
N ASP A 186 -3.91 -16.60 -13.71
CA ASP A 186 -3.60 -16.78 -15.13
C ASP A 186 -2.08 -16.80 -15.43
N GLN A 187 -1.24 -16.68 -14.41
CA GLN A 187 0.22 -16.65 -14.54
C GLN A 187 0.91 -17.91 -14.01
N GLU A 188 0.28 -19.06 -14.17
CA GLU A 188 0.96 -20.33 -13.93
C GLU A 188 2.07 -20.51 -14.97
N VAL A 189 3.27 -20.24 -14.51
CA VAL A 189 4.59 -20.78 -14.88
C VAL A 189 4.69 -21.38 -16.28
N ARG A 190 5.35 -20.66 -17.19
CA ARG A 190 6.17 -21.37 -18.18
C ARG A 190 7.52 -21.68 -17.52
N PRO A 191 7.91 -22.95 -17.43
CA PRO A 191 9.28 -23.29 -17.06
C PRO A 191 10.21 -22.75 -18.15
N THR A 192 11.23 -22.04 -17.75
CA THR A 192 12.37 -21.74 -18.62
C THR A 192 13.14 -23.03 -18.83
N GLU A 193 13.13 -23.54 -20.04
CA GLU A 193 14.17 -24.44 -20.55
C GLU A 193 15.51 -23.70 -20.62
#